data_d4f49f0ae90763ad931e561773a9eb88
#
_entry.id   d4f49f0ae90763ad931e561773a9eb88
#
_cell.length_a   1.000
_cell.length_b   1.000
_cell.length_c   1.000
_cell.angle_alpha   90.00
_cell.angle_beta   90.00
_cell.angle_gamma   90.00
#
_symmetry.space_group_name_H-M   'P 1'
#
loop_
_entity.id
_entity.type
_entity.pdbx_description
1 polymer ?
#
loop_
_entity_poly.entity_id
_entity_poly.type
_entity_poly.pdbx_seq_one_letter_code
_entity_poly.pdbx_strand_id
1 'polypeptide(L)'
;MSNSKLVNYTKLSPNHSGKRTHSIDRITPHCVVGQCSVETLGNIFMNTACEASCNYGIGYDGRVLLCVDEGNRSWCSSSNANDQRAVTIECASDTTAPYMMNLSLIHISEPTRR
;
A
#
# COMPACT_ATOMS: atom_id res chain seq x y z
N MET A 1 -11.19 -1.48 -13.34
CA MET A 1 -10.03 -0.80 -12.73
C MET A 1 -8.84 -1.74 -12.75
N SER A 2 -7.73 -1.30 -13.26
CA SER A 2 -6.53 -2.13 -13.40
C SER A 2 -5.45 -1.69 -12.43
N ASN A 3 -4.61 -2.65 -12.04
CA ASN A 3 -3.49 -2.38 -11.13
C ASN A 3 -2.35 -1.69 -11.87
N SER A 4 -1.47 -1.06 -11.11
CA SER A 4 -0.32 -0.34 -11.65
C SER A 4 0.65 -1.29 -12.38
N LYS A 5 1.21 -0.82 -13.48
CA LYS A 5 2.24 -1.54 -14.22
C LYS A 5 3.59 -1.52 -13.52
N LEU A 6 3.74 -0.73 -12.46
CA LEU A 6 4.99 -0.63 -11.71
C LEU A 6 5.16 -1.75 -10.69
N VAL A 7 4.19 -2.63 -10.53
CA VAL A 7 4.26 -3.73 -9.55
C VAL A 7 5.40 -4.68 -9.91
N ASN A 8 6.26 -4.95 -8.93
CA ASN A 8 7.37 -5.89 -9.05
C ASN A 8 7.10 -7.21 -8.36
N TYR A 9 6.20 -7.23 -7.38
CA TYR A 9 5.95 -8.38 -6.54
C TYR A 9 4.49 -8.38 -6.11
N THR A 10 3.83 -9.53 -6.23
CA THR A 10 2.42 -9.65 -5.86
C THR A 10 2.26 -10.65 -4.72
N LYS A 11 1.63 -10.21 -3.65
CA LYS A 11 1.26 -11.06 -2.53
C LYS A 11 -0.08 -10.58 -1.99
N LEU A 12 -1.16 -11.14 -2.52
CA LEU A 12 -2.50 -10.65 -2.19
C LEU A 12 -2.89 -11.02 -0.77
N SER A 13 -3.30 -10.02 0.00
CA SER A 13 -3.74 -10.17 1.37
C SER A 13 -5.23 -10.55 1.42
N PRO A 14 -5.63 -11.39 2.38
CA PRO A 14 -7.06 -11.62 2.63
C PRO A 14 -7.73 -10.46 3.35
N ASN A 15 -6.97 -9.48 3.82
CA ASN A 15 -7.48 -8.38 4.66
C ASN A 15 -8.03 -7.25 3.80
N HIS A 16 -9.22 -7.44 3.25
CA HIS A 16 -9.89 -6.39 2.45
C HIS A 16 -11.39 -6.60 2.50
N SER A 17 -12.14 -5.56 2.14
CA SER A 17 -13.60 -5.58 2.19
C SER A 17 -14.24 -5.84 0.82
N GLY A 18 -13.46 -6.31 -0.16
CA GLY A 18 -13.98 -6.52 -1.50
C GLY A 18 -14.10 -5.22 -2.27
N LYS A 19 -14.96 -5.20 -3.26
CA LYS A 19 -15.09 -4.06 -4.17
C LYS A 19 -15.43 -2.77 -3.43
N ARG A 20 -14.84 -1.68 -3.91
CA ARG A 20 -15.10 -0.34 -3.39
C ARG A 20 -16.55 0.05 -3.63
N THR A 21 -17.09 0.83 -2.70
CA THR A 21 -18.42 1.42 -2.83
C THR A 21 -18.36 2.85 -3.39
N HIS A 22 -17.18 3.37 -3.63
CA HIS A 22 -16.96 4.73 -4.11
C HIS A 22 -15.84 4.74 -5.14
N SER A 23 -15.89 5.66 -6.08
CA SER A 23 -14.79 5.84 -7.03
C SER A 23 -13.55 6.39 -6.31
N ILE A 24 -12.38 6.06 -6.84
CA ILE A 24 -11.12 6.52 -6.25
C ILE A 24 -10.94 7.99 -6.57
N ASP A 25 -10.74 8.81 -5.53
CA ASP A 25 -10.51 10.25 -5.69
C ASP A 25 -9.39 10.77 -4.78
N ARG A 26 -8.64 9.87 -4.15
CA ARG A 26 -7.53 10.27 -3.28
C ARG A 26 -6.48 9.16 -3.17
N ILE A 27 -5.32 9.54 -2.68
CA ILE A 27 -4.22 8.63 -2.39
C ILE A 27 -3.85 8.83 -0.92
N THR A 28 -3.70 7.73 -0.19
CA THR A 28 -3.34 7.79 1.23
C THR A 28 -2.04 7.02 1.45
N PRO A 29 -0.89 7.72 1.53
CA PRO A 29 0.36 7.07 1.89
C PRO A 29 0.50 6.97 3.42
N HIS A 30 1.02 5.84 3.87
CA HIS A 30 1.31 5.56 5.27
C HIS A 30 2.78 5.19 5.39
N CYS A 31 3.42 5.57 6.48
CA CYS A 31 4.80 5.18 6.76
C CYS A 31 4.81 3.93 7.63
N VAL A 32 5.46 2.88 7.14
CA VAL A 32 5.73 1.71 7.96
C VAL A 32 7.02 1.97 8.73
N VAL A 33 6.94 1.84 10.05
CA VAL A 33 8.10 2.05 10.91
C VAL A 33 9.09 0.90 10.70
N GLY A 34 10.13 1.14 9.90
CA GLY A 34 11.17 0.17 9.62
C GLY A 34 11.54 0.09 8.15
N GLN A 35 12.71 -0.46 7.87
CA GLN A 35 13.21 -0.70 6.53
C GLN A 35 12.74 -2.08 6.06
N CYS A 36 11.53 -2.15 5.53
CA CYS A 36 10.94 -3.41 5.11
C CYS A 36 11.11 -3.63 3.61
N SER A 37 11.42 -4.87 3.23
CA SER A 37 11.34 -5.29 1.83
C SER A 37 9.88 -5.52 1.44
N VAL A 38 9.62 -5.62 0.13
CA VAL A 38 8.25 -5.94 -0.33
C VAL A 38 7.83 -7.32 0.14
N GLU A 39 8.75 -8.27 0.25
CA GLU A 39 8.45 -9.60 0.76
C GLU A 39 8.00 -9.54 2.22
N THR A 40 8.70 -8.76 3.03
CA THR A 40 8.34 -8.58 4.44
C THR A 40 6.98 -7.90 4.58
N LEU A 41 6.74 -6.83 3.81
CA LEU A 41 5.45 -6.15 3.82
C LEU A 41 4.32 -7.11 3.43
N GLY A 42 4.52 -7.87 2.37
CA GLY A 42 3.51 -8.84 1.92
C GLY A 42 3.19 -9.87 2.99
N ASN A 43 4.22 -10.38 3.67
CA ASN A 43 4.04 -11.38 4.72
C ASN A 43 3.29 -10.82 5.94
N ILE A 44 3.55 -9.58 6.31
CA ILE A 44 2.86 -8.92 7.43
C ILE A 44 1.35 -8.93 7.17
N PHE A 45 0.94 -8.53 5.97
CA PHE A 45 -0.47 -8.37 5.65
C PHE A 45 -1.18 -9.67 5.26
N MET A 46 -0.46 -10.79 5.21
CA MET A 46 -1.07 -12.11 5.08
C MET A 46 -1.69 -12.58 6.39
N ASN A 47 -1.28 -12.02 7.51
CA ASN A 47 -1.80 -12.40 8.82
C ASN A 47 -3.16 -11.74 9.05
N THR A 48 -4.21 -12.55 9.14
CA THR A 48 -5.56 -12.03 9.35
C THR A 48 -5.72 -11.37 10.72
N ALA A 49 -4.91 -11.76 11.69
CA ALA A 49 -4.96 -11.18 13.03
C ALA A 49 -4.47 -9.73 13.07
N CYS A 50 -3.68 -9.28 12.10
CA CYS A 50 -3.21 -7.90 12.08
C CYS A 50 -4.30 -6.91 11.62
N GLU A 51 -5.34 -7.41 10.95
CA GLU A 51 -6.49 -6.61 10.49
C GLU A 51 -6.07 -5.36 9.73
N ALA A 52 -5.04 -5.49 8.89
CA ALA A 52 -4.49 -4.38 8.14
C ALA A 52 -4.02 -4.84 6.78
N SER A 53 -4.03 -3.93 5.83
CA SER A 53 -3.50 -4.14 4.48
C SER A 53 -3.36 -2.81 3.77
N CYS A 54 -2.90 -2.86 2.52
CA CYS A 54 -2.76 -1.70 1.65
C CYS A 54 -3.01 -2.15 0.23
N ASN A 55 -3.32 -1.22 -0.65
CA ASN A 55 -3.39 -1.58 -2.07
C ASN A 55 -1.98 -1.87 -2.58
N TYR A 56 -1.04 -0.95 -2.31
CA TYR A 56 0.34 -1.10 -2.71
C TYR A 56 1.26 -0.94 -1.51
N GLY A 57 2.38 -1.64 -1.56
CA GLY A 57 3.48 -1.43 -0.62
C GLY A 57 4.72 -1.02 -1.39
N ILE A 58 5.55 -0.17 -0.80
CA ILE A 58 6.82 0.22 -1.40
C ILE A 58 7.92 -0.16 -0.42
N GLY A 59 8.78 -1.06 -0.86
CA GLY A 59 9.90 -1.52 -0.06
C GLY A 59 10.99 -0.47 0.06
N TYR A 60 11.92 -0.70 0.97
CA TYR A 60 13.01 0.24 1.22
C TYR A 60 13.90 0.47 -0.01
N ASP A 61 13.87 -0.46 -0.97
CA ASP A 61 14.66 -0.38 -2.21
C ASP A 61 13.87 0.16 -3.40
N GLY A 62 12.62 0.58 -3.18
CA GLY A 62 11.78 1.15 -4.23
C GLY A 62 10.94 0.14 -4.99
N ARG A 63 11.05 -1.15 -4.70
CA ARG A 63 10.20 -2.16 -5.35
C ARG A 63 8.76 -2.00 -4.88
N VAL A 64 7.82 -2.34 -5.74
CA VAL A 64 6.40 -2.13 -5.50
C VAL A 64 5.68 -3.47 -5.31
N LEU A 65 4.98 -3.58 -4.20
CA LEU A 65 4.14 -4.74 -3.85
C LEU A 65 2.69 -4.45 -4.25
N LEU A 66 2.03 -5.42 -4.87
CA LEU A 66 0.58 -5.42 -4.96
C LEU A 66 0.04 -6.28 -3.82
N CYS A 67 -0.66 -5.66 -2.89
CA CYS A 67 -1.16 -6.33 -1.69
C CYS A 67 -2.67 -6.53 -1.74
N VAL A 68 -3.43 -5.53 -2.21
CA VAL A 68 -4.87 -5.62 -2.44
C VAL A 68 -5.14 -5.00 -3.79
N ASP A 69 -5.91 -5.69 -4.64
CA ASP A 69 -6.27 -5.15 -5.95
C ASP A 69 -6.81 -3.73 -5.81
N GLU A 70 -6.44 -2.85 -6.73
CA GLU A 70 -6.79 -1.44 -6.66
C GLU A 70 -8.30 -1.22 -6.65
N GLY A 71 -9.05 -2.10 -7.28
CA GLY A 71 -10.51 -2.05 -7.27
C GLY A 71 -11.16 -2.45 -5.95
N ASN A 72 -10.38 -2.95 -4.99
CA ASN A 72 -10.87 -3.41 -3.69
C ASN A 72 -10.47 -2.43 -2.58
N ARG A 73 -11.29 -2.41 -1.53
CA ARG A 73 -10.99 -1.59 -0.36
C ARG A 73 -10.03 -2.31 0.57
N SER A 74 -8.88 -1.72 0.79
CA SER A 74 -7.90 -2.20 1.78
C SER A 74 -8.30 -1.75 3.19
N TRP A 75 -7.58 -2.26 4.19
CA TRP A 75 -7.73 -1.86 5.58
C TRP A 75 -6.47 -1.12 6.03
N CYS A 76 -6.32 0.13 5.58
CA CYS A 76 -5.08 0.87 5.79
C CYS A 76 -5.21 1.97 6.84
N SER A 77 -6.23 2.81 6.73
CA SER A 77 -6.31 4.04 7.53
C SER A 77 -7.20 3.92 8.75
N SER A 78 -7.80 2.77 8.99
CA SER A 78 -8.83 2.55 10.04
C SER A 78 -10.08 3.38 9.80
N SER A 79 -10.21 4.03 8.65
CA SER A 79 -11.39 4.79 8.25
C SER A 79 -12.00 4.15 7.02
N ASN A 80 -13.18 3.56 7.18
CA ASN A 80 -13.89 2.98 6.06
C ASN A 80 -14.17 4.03 4.98
N ALA A 81 -14.58 5.21 5.39
CA ALA A 81 -14.91 6.29 4.44
C ALA A 81 -13.68 6.65 3.59
N ASN A 82 -12.51 6.76 4.19
CA ASN A 82 -11.29 7.06 3.46
C ASN A 82 -10.86 5.90 2.57
N ASP A 83 -10.85 4.68 3.13
CA ASP A 83 -10.31 3.52 2.40
C ASP A 83 -11.20 3.12 1.22
N GLN A 84 -12.48 3.44 1.23
CA GLN A 84 -13.35 3.24 0.08
C GLN A 84 -12.98 4.14 -1.10
N ARG A 85 -12.36 5.28 -0.83
CA ARG A 85 -12.08 6.32 -1.82
C ARG A 85 -10.60 6.43 -2.19
N ALA A 86 -9.73 5.79 -1.43
CA ALA A 86 -8.29 6.00 -1.55
C ALA A 86 -7.57 4.78 -2.11
N VAL A 87 -6.60 5.04 -2.98
CA VAL A 87 -5.52 4.09 -3.20
C VAL A 87 -4.60 4.24 -1.99
N THR A 88 -4.42 3.17 -1.24
CA THR A 88 -3.62 3.20 -0.02
C THR A 88 -2.25 2.60 -0.26
N ILE A 89 -1.22 3.22 0.30
CA ILE A 89 0.17 2.84 0.05
C ILE A 89 0.91 2.80 1.38
N GLU A 90 1.53 1.66 1.68
CA GLU A 90 2.42 1.54 2.83
C GLU A 90 3.85 1.69 2.34
N CYS A 91 4.54 2.70 2.81
CA CYS A 91 5.90 3.00 2.40
C CYS A 91 6.88 2.64 3.50
N ALA A 92 7.86 1.81 3.19
CA ALA A 92 8.93 1.49 4.11
C ALA A 92 9.81 2.72 4.34
N SER A 93 10.46 2.78 5.49
CA SER A 93 11.39 3.86 5.80
C SER A 93 12.68 3.69 5.01
N ASP A 94 13.30 4.80 4.63
CA ASP A 94 14.59 4.78 3.95
C ASP A 94 15.76 4.70 4.93
N THR A 95 15.51 4.97 6.20
CA THR A 95 16.52 4.87 7.27
C THR A 95 15.92 4.16 8.48
N THR A 96 16.78 3.76 9.39
CA THR A 96 16.32 3.08 10.60
C THR A 96 15.83 4.05 11.68
N ALA A 97 16.32 5.29 11.67
CA ALA A 97 15.89 6.31 12.65
C ALA A 97 16.40 7.67 12.20
N PRO A 98 15.54 8.71 12.21
CA PRO A 98 14.09 8.63 12.42
C PRO A 98 13.42 7.92 11.26
N TYR A 99 12.31 7.26 11.53
CA TYR A 99 11.57 6.55 10.49
C TYR A 99 10.78 7.57 9.67
N MET A 100 11.22 7.79 8.46
CA MET A 100 10.59 8.76 7.57
C MET A 100 10.30 8.12 6.22
N MET A 101 9.17 8.51 5.65
CA MET A 101 8.79 8.07 4.32
C MET A 101 9.77 8.65 3.30
N ASN A 102 10.25 7.80 2.40
CA ASN A 102 11.10 8.24 1.32
C ASN A 102 10.22 8.80 0.20
N LEU A 103 10.28 10.11 -0.02
CA LEU A 103 9.43 10.78 -1.00
C LEU A 103 9.65 10.30 -2.42
N SER A 104 10.85 9.84 -2.76
CA SER A 104 11.11 9.32 -4.10
C SER A 104 10.31 8.04 -4.38
N LEU A 105 10.00 7.26 -3.35
CA LEU A 105 9.19 6.04 -3.51
C LEU A 105 7.74 6.40 -3.83
N ILE A 106 7.24 7.50 -3.30
CA ILE A 106 5.89 7.98 -3.60
C ILE A 106 5.78 8.34 -5.08
N HIS A 107 6.79 8.99 -5.64
CA HIS A 107 6.80 9.32 -7.06
C HIS A 107 6.73 8.07 -7.93
N ILE A 108 7.40 7.00 -7.53
CA ILE A 108 7.36 5.74 -8.26
C ILE A 108 5.94 5.17 -8.27
N SER A 109 5.21 5.30 -7.16
CA SER A 109 3.87 4.74 -7.03
C SER A 109 2.78 5.60 -7.67
N GLU A 110 3.10 6.80 -8.16
CA GLU A 110 2.14 7.71 -8.76
C GLU A 110 2.46 8.02 -10.23
N PRO A 111 2.58 7.00 -11.08
CA PRO A 111 3.04 7.22 -12.45
C PRO A 111 2.04 7.97 -13.33
N THR A 112 0.77 7.96 -12.96
CA THR A 112 -0.28 8.63 -13.71
C THR A 112 -0.47 10.09 -13.33
N ARG A 113 0.25 10.53 -12.32
CA ARG A 113 0.15 11.91 -11.86
C ARG A 113 0.84 12.83 -12.86
N ARG A 114 0.20 13.86 -13.23
CA ARG A 114 0.73 14.83 -14.21
C ARG A 114 0.37 16.22 -13.77
#